data_3895ac277299122eb0160c1dad3575fe
#
_entry.id   3895ac277299122eb0160c1dad3575fe
#
_cell.length_a   1.000
_cell.length_b   1.000
_cell.length_c   1.000
_cell.angle_alpha   90.00
_cell.angle_beta   90.00
_cell.angle_gamma   90.00
#
_symmetry.space_group_name_H-M   'P 1'
#
loop_
_entity.id
_entity.type
_entity.pdbx_description
1 polymer ?
#
loop_
_entity_poly.entity_id
_entity_poly.type
_entity_poly.pdbx_seq_one_letter_code
_entity_poly.pdbx_strand_id
1 'polypeptide(L)'
;MRLIRPRLAAQLSCLATAMLSFHAAALEGNAPTTPFGVFDFGAGMMPPPTALPAVGLRITSYTAKRMQDNRGNSTPLDVDLSVQSYGLAVVKTTSLSLLGGQYGWSFVAPVLSMKLDLGIPTPVGRLNQSGRNTALGDIQVSPITVSWTPAQNLFVNASLMLQLPTGSYDKNRLVNAGMNHWVVSPTVAFTYITSFGGEISSNIQLNVNGRNRDTDYRSGIEYQHEFAIGQHIGPWTVGIGGYYSQQITDDTQAGKTIEGNRARVFALGPAVYFLKPGSAWPDLPPVLVRNAGGVRG
;
A
#
# COMPACT_ATOMS: atom_id res chain seq x y z
N MET A 1 -3.44 -59.40 -11.54
CA MET A 1 -2.94 -58.45 -10.53
C MET A 1 -1.85 -57.60 -11.17
N ARG A 2 -2.19 -56.38 -11.67
CA ARG A 2 -1.28 -55.48 -12.37
C ARG A 2 -0.61 -54.56 -11.34
N LEU A 3 0.69 -54.67 -11.18
CA LEU A 3 1.50 -53.80 -10.33
C LEU A 3 1.47 -52.34 -10.87
N ILE A 4 0.95 -51.46 -10.07
CA ILE A 4 0.99 -49.99 -10.32
C ILE A 4 2.44 -49.55 -10.25
N ARG A 5 2.95 -48.96 -11.34
CA ARG A 5 4.35 -48.55 -11.49
C ARG A 5 4.71 -47.47 -10.44
N PRO A 6 5.84 -47.61 -9.73
CA PRO A 6 6.21 -46.69 -8.64
C PRO A 6 6.51 -45.26 -9.07
N ARG A 7 6.60 -44.99 -10.37
CA ARG A 7 6.82 -43.63 -10.92
C ARG A 7 5.59 -42.70 -10.82
N LEU A 8 4.37 -43.26 -10.81
CA LEU A 8 3.15 -42.43 -10.70
C LEU A 8 2.95 -41.96 -9.25
N ALA A 9 3.29 -42.76 -8.27
CA ALA A 9 3.20 -42.39 -6.84
C ALA A 9 4.21 -41.28 -6.46
N ALA A 10 5.44 -41.35 -7.03
CA ALA A 10 6.44 -40.30 -6.80
C ALA A 10 6.11 -38.97 -7.46
N GLN A 11 5.48 -39.00 -8.63
CA GLN A 11 4.99 -37.74 -9.30
C GLN A 11 3.82 -37.11 -8.58
N LEU A 12 2.88 -37.90 -8.05
CA LEU A 12 1.77 -37.39 -7.25
C LEU A 12 2.23 -36.84 -5.89
N SER A 13 3.22 -37.44 -5.25
CA SER A 13 3.82 -36.95 -4.00
C SER A 13 4.59 -35.63 -4.22
N CYS A 14 5.35 -35.47 -5.33
CA CYS A 14 6.00 -34.23 -5.68
C CYS A 14 5.01 -33.09 -6.02
N LEU A 15 3.90 -33.38 -6.71
CA LEU A 15 2.85 -32.39 -6.97
C LEU A 15 2.15 -31.95 -5.68
N ALA A 16 1.83 -32.87 -4.76
CA ALA A 16 1.21 -32.56 -3.48
C ALA A 16 2.13 -31.72 -2.57
N THR A 17 3.44 -31.99 -2.58
CA THR A 17 4.41 -31.23 -1.79
C THR A 17 4.69 -29.85 -2.38
N ALA A 18 4.66 -29.71 -3.72
CA ALA A 18 4.76 -28.41 -4.39
C ALA A 18 3.54 -27.52 -4.12
N MET A 19 2.32 -28.12 -4.06
CA MET A 19 1.11 -27.33 -3.75
C MET A 19 1.06 -26.82 -2.31
N LEU A 20 1.65 -27.51 -1.34
CA LEU A 20 1.69 -27.06 0.05
C LEU A 20 2.66 -25.89 0.29
N SER A 21 3.66 -25.71 -0.57
CA SER A 21 4.63 -24.62 -0.48
C SER A 21 4.12 -23.29 -1.10
N PHE A 22 3.13 -23.34 -1.98
CA PHE A 22 2.60 -22.16 -2.68
C PHE A 22 1.71 -21.26 -1.79
N HIS A 23 1.23 -21.75 -0.66
CA HIS A 23 0.16 -21.06 0.08
C HIS A 23 0.61 -19.87 0.92
N ALA A 24 1.85 -19.84 1.41
CA ALA A 24 2.37 -18.71 2.16
C ALA A 24 3.06 -17.66 1.25
N ALA A 25 3.76 -18.11 0.20
CA ALA A 25 4.50 -17.23 -0.70
C ALA A 25 3.59 -16.35 -1.56
N ALA A 26 2.40 -16.84 -1.95
CA ALA A 26 1.47 -16.09 -2.81
C ALA A 26 0.86 -14.85 -2.15
N LEU A 27 0.89 -14.75 -0.82
CA LEU A 27 0.32 -13.61 -0.08
C LEU A 27 1.38 -12.60 0.37
N GLU A 28 2.63 -13.00 0.58
CA GLU A 28 3.69 -12.09 1.00
C GLU A 28 4.06 -11.06 -0.07
N GLY A 29 4.06 -11.43 -1.35
CA GLY A 29 4.35 -10.52 -2.47
C GLY A 29 3.14 -9.74 -3.00
N ASN A 30 1.95 -9.91 -2.46
CA ASN A 30 0.71 -9.38 -3.04
C ASN A 30 0.08 -8.20 -2.29
N ALA A 31 0.52 -7.89 -1.09
CA ALA A 31 0.07 -6.72 -0.35
C ALA A 31 0.97 -5.53 -0.68
N PRO A 32 0.43 -4.36 -1.05
CA PRO A 32 1.25 -3.17 -1.22
C PRO A 32 1.84 -2.76 0.12
N THR A 33 3.10 -2.35 0.11
CA THR A 33 3.81 -1.86 1.31
C THR A 33 3.07 -0.70 1.96
N THR A 34 2.57 0.23 1.15
CA THR A 34 1.75 1.36 1.59
C THR A 34 0.35 1.24 1.00
N PRO A 35 -0.73 1.48 1.75
CA PRO A 35 -2.07 1.52 1.19
C PRO A 35 -2.15 2.56 0.08
N PHE A 36 -2.79 2.23 -1.03
CA PHE A 36 -3.00 3.16 -2.13
C PHE A 36 -4.06 4.22 -1.82
N GLY A 37 -4.00 5.37 -2.49
CA GLY A 37 -4.91 6.49 -2.34
C GLY A 37 -4.72 7.21 -1.01
N VAL A 38 -3.50 7.28 -0.50
CA VAL A 38 -3.12 8.02 0.72
C VAL A 38 -2.97 9.49 0.42
N PHE A 39 -2.35 9.81 -0.71
CA PHE A 39 -1.98 11.16 -1.10
C PHE A 39 -2.80 11.61 -2.32
N ASP A 40 -3.85 12.37 -2.04
CA ASP A 40 -4.70 13.00 -3.05
C ASP A 40 -4.40 14.50 -3.13
N PHE A 41 -5.43 15.34 -3.02
CA PHE A 41 -5.27 16.79 -2.94
C PHE A 41 -4.37 17.20 -1.77
N GLY A 42 -3.55 18.21 -1.98
CA GLY A 42 -2.63 18.70 -0.98
C GLY A 42 -1.39 17.83 -0.72
N ALA A 43 -1.08 16.83 -1.58
CA ALA A 43 0.03 15.90 -1.36
C ALA A 43 1.39 16.57 -1.08
N GLY A 44 1.65 17.72 -1.72
CA GLY A 44 2.88 18.51 -1.50
C GLY A 44 2.84 19.41 -0.28
N MET A 45 1.68 19.56 0.35
CA MET A 45 1.49 20.47 1.47
C MET A 45 1.86 19.81 2.80
N MET A 46 2.38 20.60 3.72
CA MET A 46 2.61 20.21 5.11
C MET A 46 1.83 21.17 6.02
N PRO A 47 1.41 20.73 7.22
CA PRO A 47 0.80 21.63 8.19
C PRO A 47 1.76 22.77 8.53
N PRO A 48 1.26 23.97 8.84
CA PRO A 48 2.13 25.03 9.33
C PRO A 48 2.80 24.64 10.65
N PRO A 49 3.97 25.23 10.96
CA PRO A 49 4.63 24.98 12.23
C PRO A 49 3.78 25.53 13.39
N THR A 50 3.32 24.63 14.26
CA THR A 50 2.52 24.92 15.43
C THR A 50 3.15 24.33 16.68
N ALA A 51 2.70 24.70 17.88
CA ALA A 51 3.25 24.14 19.13
C ALA A 51 2.98 22.62 19.24
N LEU A 52 1.76 22.19 18.88
CA LEU A 52 1.36 20.78 18.88
C LEU A 52 1.46 20.15 17.49
N PRO A 53 1.69 18.84 17.39
CA PRO A 53 1.57 18.13 16.13
C PRO A 53 0.11 18.09 15.65
N ALA A 54 -0.08 18.00 14.34
CA ALA A 54 -1.37 17.68 13.76
C ALA A 54 -1.65 16.18 13.91
N VAL A 55 -2.90 15.83 14.21
CA VAL A 55 -3.36 14.45 14.35
C VAL A 55 -4.45 14.20 13.32
N GLY A 56 -4.33 13.09 12.59
CA GLY A 56 -5.26 12.67 11.57
C GLY A 56 -5.73 11.23 11.77
N LEU A 57 -6.98 10.97 11.43
CA LEU A 57 -7.54 9.63 11.33
C LEU A 57 -7.87 9.33 9.89
N ARG A 58 -7.58 8.10 9.45
CA ARG A 58 -7.91 7.63 8.13
C ARG A 58 -8.60 6.28 8.20
N ILE A 59 -9.65 6.13 7.41
CA ILE A 59 -10.35 4.87 7.24
C ILE A 59 -10.29 4.52 5.75
N THR A 60 -9.83 3.31 5.43
CA THR A 60 -9.87 2.78 4.07
C THR A 60 -10.58 1.45 4.03
N SER A 61 -11.31 1.20 2.95
CA SER A 61 -11.91 -0.10 2.65
C SER A 61 -11.45 -0.55 1.27
N TYR A 62 -10.96 -1.77 1.20
CA TYR A 62 -10.52 -2.40 -0.03
C TYR A 62 -11.18 -3.76 -0.16
N THR A 63 -11.68 -4.08 -1.36
CA THR A 63 -12.24 -5.40 -1.67
C THR A 63 -11.70 -5.89 -3.01
N ALA A 64 -11.41 -7.19 -3.10
CA ALA A 64 -11.03 -7.82 -4.34
C ALA A 64 -11.68 -9.19 -4.47
N LYS A 65 -12.24 -9.46 -5.65
CA LYS A 65 -12.95 -10.72 -5.96
C LYS A 65 -12.29 -11.52 -7.07
N ARG A 66 -11.12 -11.11 -7.52
CA ARG A 66 -10.37 -11.77 -8.60
C ARG A 66 -8.88 -11.63 -8.34
N MET A 67 -8.15 -12.67 -8.68
CA MET A 67 -6.70 -12.66 -8.79
C MET A 67 -6.33 -12.70 -10.26
N GLN A 68 -5.34 -11.92 -10.66
CA GLN A 68 -4.85 -11.85 -12.03
C GLN A 68 -3.42 -12.39 -12.09
N ASP A 69 -3.08 -13.03 -13.21
CA ASP A 69 -1.71 -13.46 -13.49
C ASP A 69 -0.83 -12.27 -13.95
N ASN A 70 0.46 -12.51 -14.17
CA ASN A 70 1.43 -11.50 -14.60
C ASN A 70 1.10 -10.85 -15.97
N ARG A 71 0.15 -11.41 -16.71
CA ARG A 71 -0.33 -10.88 -17.99
C ARG A 71 -1.66 -10.15 -17.88
N GLY A 72 -2.23 -10.09 -16.67
CA GLY A 72 -3.52 -9.47 -16.40
C GLY A 72 -4.72 -10.36 -16.68
N ASN A 73 -4.53 -11.66 -16.95
CA ASN A 73 -5.64 -12.60 -17.11
C ASN A 73 -6.15 -13.04 -15.73
N SER A 74 -7.45 -13.28 -15.62
CA SER A 74 -8.01 -13.84 -14.39
C SER A 74 -7.49 -15.25 -14.15
N THR A 75 -6.99 -15.51 -12.94
CA THR A 75 -6.65 -16.87 -12.51
C THR A 75 -7.92 -17.68 -12.23
N PRO A 76 -7.83 -19.02 -12.21
CA PRO A 76 -8.98 -19.87 -11.86
C PRO A 76 -9.30 -19.91 -10.35
N LEU A 77 -8.62 -19.07 -9.56
CA LEU A 77 -8.84 -18.97 -8.12
C LEU A 77 -10.11 -18.15 -7.83
N ASP A 78 -10.94 -18.64 -6.91
CA ASP A 78 -11.99 -17.81 -6.31
C ASP A 78 -11.38 -17.04 -5.14
N VAL A 79 -11.50 -15.73 -5.19
CA VAL A 79 -10.95 -14.84 -4.17
C VAL A 79 -12.05 -13.92 -3.67
N ASP A 80 -12.24 -13.85 -2.38
CA ASP A 80 -13.05 -12.82 -1.71
C ASP A 80 -12.19 -12.20 -0.60
N LEU A 81 -11.50 -11.11 -0.93
CA LEU A 81 -10.66 -10.35 -0.01
C LEU A 81 -11.38 -9.07 0.41
N SER A 82 -11.42 -8.83 1.70
CA SER A 82 -11.85 -7.57 2.30
C SER A 82 -10.81 -7.10 3.30
N VAL A 83 -10.38 -5.85 3.16
CA VAL A 83 -9.44 -5.19 4.07
C VAL A 83 -10.01 -3.85 4.48
N GLN A 84 -10.12 -3.64 5.78
CA GLN A 84 -10.40 -2.33 6.37
C GLN A 84 -9.16 -1.88 7.14
N SER A 85 -8.75 -0.64 6.94
CA SER A 85 -7.61 -0.05 7.63
C SER A 85 -8.06 1.22 8.38
N TYR A 86 -7.66 1.31 9.64
CA TYR A 86 -7.88 2.44 10.52
C TYR A 86 -6.51 2.99 10.91
N GLY A 87 -6.10 4.09 10.32
CA GLY A 87 -4.79 4.71 10.54
C GLY A 87 -4.87 5.93 11.43
N LEU A 88 -4.10 5.96 12.50
CA LEU A 88 -3.82 7.16 13.27
C LEU A 88 -2.51 7.77 12.76
N ALA A 89 -2.57 9.00 12.28
CA ALA A 89 -1.41 9.75 11.82
C ALA A 89 -1.10 10.93 12.73
N VAL A 90 0.16 11.14 13.02
CA VAL A 90 0.69 12.31 13.72
C VAL A 90 1.73 12.96 12.82
N VAL A 91 1.55 14.24 12.52
CA VAL A 91 2.44 14.99 11.61
C VAL A 91 2.88 16.28 12.28
N LYS A 92 4.16 16.57 12.23
CA LYS A 92 4.75 17.76 12.81
C LYS A 92 5.63 18.47 11.82
N THR A 93 5.32 19.73 11.54
CA THR A 93 6.25 20.68 10.94
C THR A 93 6.83 21.53 12.06
N THR A 94 8.12 21.74 12.04
CA THR A 94 8.83 22.52 13.05
C THR A 94 9.27 23.88 12.47
N SER A 95 9.75 24.78 13.33
CA SER A 95 10.40 26.02 12.90
C SER A 95 11.85 25.82 12.45
N LEU A 96 12.39 24.60 12.56
CA LEU A 96 13.75 24.29 12.12
C LEU A 96 13.83 24.28 10.59
N SER A 97 14.91 24.85 10.05
CA SER A 97 15.21 24.78 8.62
C SER A 97 16.20 23.64 8.34
N LEU A 98 15.92 22.89 7.28
CA LEU A 98 16.79 21.85 6.74
C LEU A 98 16.80 21.95 5.21
N LEU A 99 17.97 21.99 4.59
CA LEU A 99 18.14 22.09 3.13
C LEU A 99 17.34 23.26 2.50
N GLY A 100 17.21 24.38 3.21
CA GLY A 100 16.46 25.55 2.75
C GLY A 100 14.92 25.42 2.85
N GLY A 101 14.42 24.32 3.38
CA GLY A 101 12.99 24.08 3.65
C GLY A 101 12.69 23.95 5.14
N GLN A 102 11.44 23.75 5.48
CA GLN A 102 11.00 23.48 6.86
C GLN A 102 11.10 21.99 7.17
N TYR A 103 11.75 21.68 8.30
CA TYR A 103 11.86 20.31 8.80
C TYR A 103 10.56 19.86 9.47
N GLY A 104 10.18 18.62 9.22
CA GLY A 104 9.08 17.94 9.87
C GLY A 104 9.36 16.46 10.05
N TRP A 105 8.42 15.81 10.74
CA TRP A 105 8.41 14.35 10.93
C TRP A 105 6.97 13.85 10.98
N SER A 106 6.77 12.57 10.75
CA SER A 106 5.46 11.94 10.88
C SER A 106 5.56 10.52 11.46
N PHE A 107 4.43 10.09 11.99
CA PHE A 107 4.22 8.77 12.56
C PHE A 107 2.82 8.29 12.17
N VAL A 108 2.69 7.02 11.75
CA VAL A 108 1.40 6.40 11.41
C VAL A 108 1.32 5.02 12.08
N ALA A 109 0.24 4.77 12.80
CA ALA A 109 -0.09 3.47 13.39
C ALA A 109 -1.40 2.95 12.77
N PRO A 110 -1.36 1.92 11.91
CA PRO A 110 -2.54 1.33 11.32
C PRO A 110 -3.06 0.15 12.14
N VAL A 111 -4.38 0.01 12.25
CA VAL A 111 -5.06 -1.23 12.61
C VAL A 111 -5.73 -1.78 11.36
N LEU A 112 -5.47 -3.03 11.02
CA LEU A 112 -6.01 -3.71 9.85
C LEU A 112 -7.00 -4.77 10.29
N SER A 113 -8.18 -4.80 9.63
CA SER A 113 -9.15 -5.87 9.73
C SER A 113 -9.27 -6.52 8.36
N MET A 114 -8.84 -7.76 8.27
CA MET A 114 -8.70 -8.50 7.01
C MET A 114 -9.52 -9.77 7.03
N LYS A 115 -10.17 -10.07 5.92
CA LYS A 115 -10.86 -11.33 5.65
C LYS A 115 -10.48 -11.79 4.25
N LEU A 116 -10.09 -13.06 4.13
CA LEU A 116 -9.83 -13.71 2.85
C LEU A 116 -10.53 -15.06 2.84
N ASP A 117 -11.36 -15.28 1.83
CA ASP A 117 -11.88 -16.60 1.46
C ASP A 117 -11.28 -16.95 0.09
N LEU A 118 -10.62 -18.11 0.01
CA LEU A 118 -9.88 -18.57 -1.16
C LEU A 118 -10.37 -19.94 -1.58
N GLY A 119 -10.81 -20.09 -2.84
CA GLY A 119 -11.19 -21.36 -3.45
C GLY A 119 -10.16 -21.76 -4.53
N ILE A 120 -9.46 -22.87 -4.30
CA ILE A 120 -8.41 -23.40 -5.18
C ILE A 120 -9.00 -24.59 -5.94
N PRO A 121 -9.11 -24.54 -7.29
CA PRO A 121 -9.53 -25.68 -8.06
C PRO A 121 -8.51 -26.81 -8.00
N THR A 122 -8.97 -28.04 -7.79
CA THR A 122 -8.13 -29.24 -7.79
C THR A 122 -8.75 -30.29 -8.73
N PRO A 123 -7.99 -31.30 -9.18
CA PRO A 123 -8.53 -32.36 -10.03
C PRO A 123 -9.70 -33.16 -9.42
N VAL A 124 -9.83 -33.12 -8.10
CA VAL A 124 -10.87 -33.88 -7.34
C VAL A 124 -11.94 -32.98 -6.74
N GLY A 125 -12.00 -31.70 -7.14
CA GLY A 125 -12.95 -30.72 -6.62
C GLY A 125 -12.29 -29.41 -6.24
N ARG A 126 -12.78 -28.72 -5.24
CA ARG A 126 -12.28 -27.41 -4.80
C ARG A 126 -11.81 -27.45 -3.35
N LEU A 127 -10.60 -26.94 -3.10
CA LEU A 127 -10.07 -26.74 -1.76
C LEU A 127 -10.41 -25.31 -1.32
N ASN A 128 -11.18 -25.16 -0.25
CA ASN A 128 -11.53 -23.85 0.30
C ASN A 128 -10.68 -23.56 1.54
N GLN A 129 -10.12 -22.36 1.58
CA GLN A 129 -9.39 -21.84 2.74
C GLN A 129 -9.97 -20.48 3.12
N SER A 130 -10.03 -20.18 4.41
CA SER A 130 -10.45 -18.89 4.91
C SER A 130 -9.55 -18.41 6.04
N GLY A 131 -9.32 -17.10 6.07
CA GLY A 131 -8.53 -16.44 7.10
C GLY A 131 -9.14 -15.11 7.50
N ARG A 132 -9.03 -14.79 8.78
CA ARG A 132 -9.41 -13.48 9.32
C ARG A 132 -8.35 -13.03 10.31
N ASN A 133 -8.05 -11.73 10.29
CA ASN A 133 -7.14 -11.13 11.23
C ASN A 133 -7.52 -9.67 11.45
N THR A 134 -7.63 -9.27 12.72
CA THR A 134 -7.77 -7.86 13.10
C THR A 134 -6.69 -7.56 14.12
N ALA A 135 -5.72 -6.76 13.73
CA ALA A 135 -4.56 -6.49 14.54
C ALA A 135 -3.86 -5.18 14.13
N LEU A 136 -2.90 -4.76 14.95
CA LEU A 136 -1.98 -3.67 14.61
C LEU A 136 -1.15 -4.10 13.39
N GLY A 137 -1.09 -3.21 12.40
CA GLY A 137 -0.17 -3.32 11.26
C GLY A 137 1.21 -2.76 11.57
N ASP A 138 2.06 -2.72 10.56
CA ASP A 138 3.39 -2.16 10.71
C ASP A 138 3.35 -0.64 10.90
N ILE A 139 4.03 -0.15 11.91
CA ILE A 139 4.16 1.28 12.18
C ILE A 139 5.05 1.91 11.11
N GLN A 140 4.64 3.08 10.62
CA GLN A 140 5.41 3.88 9.69
C GLN A 140 5.88 5.16 10.38
N VAL A 141 7.15 5.48 10.23
CA VAL A 141 7.74 6.72 10.73
C VAL A 141 8.46 7.43 9.59
N SER A 142 8.28 8.73 9.46
CA SER A 142 9.10 9.57 8.61
C SER A 142 9.91 10.50 9.50
N PRO A 143 11.14 10.11 9.90
CA PRO A 143 11.95 10.91 10.80
C PRO A 143 12.41 12.22 10.15
N ILE A 144 12.43 12.26 8.82
CA ILE A 144 12.85 13.43 8.06
C ILE A 144 11.80 13.67 6.97
N THR A 145 11.17 14.85 7.04
CA THR A 145 10.41 15.45 5.97
C THR A 145 10.89 16.88 5.81
N VAL A 146 11.16 17.31 4.60
CA VAL A 146 11.51 18.70 4.31
C VAL A 146 10.47 19.25 3.35
N SER A 147 9.91 20.41 3.65
CA SER A 147 8.92 21.07 2.82
C SER A 147 9.40 22.43 2.35
N TRP A 148 9.14 22.74 1.10
CA TRP A 148 9.48 23.97 0.44
C TRP A 148 8.24 24.61 -0.20
N THR A 149 8.25 25.94 -0.30
CA THR A 149 7.29 26.71 -1.10
C THR A 149 8.10 27.55 -2.12
N PRO A 150 8.56 26.90 -3.23
CA PRO A 150 9.46 27.57 -4.18
C PRO A 150 8.80 28.72 -4.93
N ALA A 151 7.46 28.71 -5.00
CA ALA A 151 6.64 29.77 -5.56
C ALA A 151 5.35 29.90 -4.75
N GLN A 152 4.65 31.02 -4.87
CA GLN A 152 3.42 31.31 -4.09
C GLN A 152 2.37 30.19 -4.15
N ASN A 153 2.31 29.46 -5.26
CA ASN A 153 1.27 28.45 -5.53
C ASN A 153 1.83 27.04 -5.66
N LEU A 154 3.13 26.84 -5.36
CA LEU A 154 3.81 25.56 -5.51
C LEU A 154 4.33 25.10 -4.15
N PHE A 155 3.83 23.97 -3.70
CA PHE A 155 4.24 23.30 -2.47
C PHE A 155 4.92 22.01 -2.83
N VAL A 156 6.06 21.76 -2.23
CA VAL A 156 6.89 20.55 -2.48
C VAL A 156 7.33 19.99 -1.15
N ASN A 157 7.31 18.68 -1.01
CA ASN A 157 7.98 18.03 0.10
C ASN A 157 8.77 16.81 -0.35
N ALA A 158 9.78 16.47 0.41
CA ALA A 158 10.50 15.21 0.29
C ALA A 158 10.63 14.58 1.68
N SER A 159 10.45 13.27 1.76
CA SER A 159 10.54 12.54 3.02
C SER A 159 11.24 11.20 2.87
N LEU A 160 11.77 10.70 3.97
CA LEU A 160 12.22 9.32 4.10
C LEU A 160 11.30 8.60 5.09
N MET A 161 10.45 7.72 4.57
CA MET A 161 9.58 6.89 5.40
C MET A 161 10.28 5.55 5.68
N LEU A 162 10.15 5.08 6.92
CA LEU A 162 10.58 3.78 7.40
C LEU A 162 9.35 3.03 7.91
N GLN A 163 9.08 1.86 7.36
CA GLN A 163 8.11 0.94 7.93
C GLN A 163 8.83 -0.06 8.82
N LEU A 164 8.33 -0.19 10.04
CA LEU A 164 8.91 -1.03 11.09
C LEU A 164 8.13 -2.34 11.17
N PRO A 165 8.79 -3.52 11.30
CA PRO A 165 8.11 -4.80 11.42
C PRO A 165 7.51 -4.99 12.83
N THR A 166 6.51 -4.17 13.15
CA THR A 166 5.86 -4.13 14.48
C THR A 166 4.46 -4.71 14.46
N GLY A 167 3.92 -4.97 13.27
CA GLY A 167 2.58 -5.51 13.08
C GLY A 167 2.49 -7.00 13.44
N SER A 168 1.25 -7.45 13.63
CA SER A 168 0.98 -8.86 13.93
C SER A 168 1.27 -9.74 12.72
N TYR A 169 2.24 -10.63 12.86
CA TYR A 169 2.65 -11.56 11.82
C TYR A 169 2.77 -13.00 12.36
N ASP A 170 2.36 -13.97 11.56
CA ASP A 170 2.58 -15.41 11.74
C ASP A 170 2.65 -16.06 10.36
N LYS A 171 3.75 -16.73 10.05
CA LYS A 171 3.98 -17.37 8.75
C LYS A 171 2.97 -18.47 8.39
N ASN A 172 2.26 -19.02 9.38
CA ASN A 172 1.25 -20.06 9.19
C ASN A 172 -0.17 -19.47 9.03
N ARG A 173 -0.32 -18.15 9.14
CA ARG A 173 -1.60 -17.48 9.01
C ARG A 173 -1.83 -17.06 7.56
N LEU A 174 -3.04 -17.27 7.05
CA LEU A 174 -3.41 -16.93 5.66
C LEU A 174 -3.37 -15.42 5.39
N VAL A 175 -3.69 -14.58 6.38
CA VAL A 175 -3.66 -13.12 6.28
C VAL A 175 -2.97 -12.50 7.49
N ASN A 176 -2.05 -11.58 7.26
CA ASN A 176 -1.25 -10.92 8.27
C ASN A 176 -1.42 -9.39 8.19
N ALA A 177 -1.55 -8.75 9.34
CA ALA A 177 -1.60 -7.30 9.44
C ALA A 177 -0.21 -6.66 9.33
N GLY A 178 0.85 -7.35 9.74
CA GLY A 178 2.24 -6.96 9.56
C GLY A 178 2.94 -7.74 8.45
N MET A 179 3.99 -7.17 7.89
CA MET A 179 4.78 -7.76 6.80
C MET A 179 6.07 -8.46 7.30
N ASN A 180 6.41 -8.28 8.58
CA ASN A 180 7.58 -8.87 9.25
C ASN A 180 8.93 -8.51 8.60
N HIS A 181 9.01 -7.38 7.91
CA HIS A 181 10.25 -6.84 7.38
C HIS A 181 10.24 -5.31 7.38
N TRP A 182 11.43 -4.74 7.36
CA TRP A 182 11.64 -3.31 7.22
C TRP A 182 11.38 -2.86 5.79
N VAL A 183 10.85 -1.65 5.63
CA VAL A 183 10.81 -0.98 4.33
C VAL A 183 11.37 0.42 4.47
N VAL A 184 12.18 0.83 3.48
CA VAL A 184 12.70 2.19 3.35
C VAL A 184 12.06 2.81 2.12
N SER A 185 11.39 3.96 2.29
CA SER A 185 10.63 4.59 1.23
C SER A 185 10.97 6.08 1.09
N PRO A 186 11.93 6.44 0.21
CA PRO A 186 12.08 7.82 -0.22
C PRO A 186 10.83 8.26 -0.99
N THR A 187 10.36 9.47 -0.68
CA THR A 187 9.11 10.04 -1.22
C THR A 187 9.33 11.49 -1.63
N VAL A 188 8.75 11.89 -2.73
CA VAL A 188 8.67 13.28 -3.17
C VAL A 188 7.23 13.59 -3.57
N ALA A 189 6.71 14.71 -3.09
CA ALA A 189 5.37 15.16 -3.43
C ALA A 189 5.34 16.64 -3.80
N PHE A 190 4.38 17.01 -4.66
CA PHE A 190 4.10 18.40 -4.95
C PHE A 190 2.60 18.67 -5.05
N THR A 191 2.23 19.92 -4.82
CA THR A 191 0.90 20.47 -5.08
C THR A 191 1.08 21.82 -5.75
N TYR A 192 0.46 21.99 -6.91
CA TYR A 192 0.40 23.26 -7.62
C TYR A 192 -1.05 23.74 -7.71
N ILE A 193 -1.30 24.98 -7.29
CA ILE A 193 -2.62 25.63 -7.34
C ILE A 193 -2.57 26.78 -8.34
N THR A 194 -3.40 26.71 -9.37
CA THR A 194 -3.49 27.77 -10.37
C THR A 194 -4.17 29.03 -9.82
N SER A 195 -4.02 30.18 -10.48
CA SER A 195 -4.67 31.44 -10.09
C SER A 195 -6.21 31.39 -10.14
N PHE A 196 -6.79 30.48 -10.93
CA PHE A 196 -8.23 30.25 -11.01
C PHE A 196 -8.74 29.12 -10.09
N GLY A 197 -7.85 28.59 -9.19
CA GLY A 197 -8.21 27.58 -8.20
C GLY A 197 -8.15 26.13 -8.71
N GLY A 198 -7.58 25.87 -9.90
CA GLY A 198 -7.27 24.49 -10.31
C GLY A 198 -6.12 23.93 -9.48
N GLU A 199 -6.18 22.67 -9.09
CA GLU A 199 -5.14 21.98 -8.33
C GLU A 199 -4.63 20.75 -9.06
N ILE A 200 -3.30 20.57 -9.04
CA ILE A 200 -2.61 19.35 -9.44
C ILE A 200 -1.72 18.94 -8.29
N SER A 201 -1.97 17.74 -7.78
CA SER A 201 -1.19 17.13 -6.70
C SER A 201 -0.62 15.80 -7.14
N SER A 202 0.60 15.50 -6.68
CA SER A 202 1.30 14.26 -7.02
C SER A 202 2.21 13.84 -5.87
N ASN A 203 2.29 12.53 -5.62
CA ASN A 203 3.21 11.90 -4.68
C ASN A 203 3.87 10.70 -5.36
N ILE A 204 5.19 10.67 -5.36
CA ILE A 204 6.01 9.59 -5.91
C ILE A 204 6.80 8.97 -4.77
N GLN A 205 6.75 7.64 -4.68
CA GLN A 205 7.39 6.84 -3.64
C GLN A 205 8.07 5.62 -4.25
N LEU A 206 9.24 5.28 -3.74
CA LEU A 206 9.91 4.00 -4.00
C LEU A 206 9.95 3.19 -2.71
N ASN A 207 9.42 1.96 -2.72
CA ASN A 207 9.47 1.06 -1.57
C ASN A 207 10.60 0.06 -1.76
N VAL A 208 11.63 0.17 -0.92
CA VAL A 208 12.75 -0.78 -0.89
C VAL A 208 12.51 -1.75 0.26
N ASN A 209 12.09 -2.95 -0.09
CA ASN A 209 11.70 -3.99 0.86
C ASN A 209 12.91 -4.71 1.44
N GLY A 210 12.90 -4.92 2.75
CA GLY A 210 13.78 -5.82 3.45
C GLY A 210 13.36 -7.28 3.28
N ARG A 211 14.08 -8.19 3.91
CA ARG A 211 13.79 -9.61 3.89
C ARG A 211 12.94 -10.00 5.11
N ASN A 212 11.84 -10.72 4.89
CA ASN A 212 11.15 -11.44 5.93
C ASN A 212 11.99 -12.67 6.33
N ARG A 213 12.46 -12.70 7.57
CA ARG A 213 13.39 -13.73 8.04
C ARG A 213 12.71 -15.07 8.31
N ASP A 214 11.40 -15.10 8.54
CA ASP A 214 10.66 -16.31 8.85
C ASP A 214 10.37 -17.16 7.61
N THR A 215 10.32 -16.53 6.44
CA THR A 215 10.03 -17.17 5.15
C THR A 215 11.19 -17.05 4.17
N ASP A 216 12.22 -16.29 4.52
CA ASP A 216 13.34 -15.93 3.66
C ASP A 216 12.90 -15.30 2.32
N TYR A 217 11.77 -14.57 2.37
CA TYR A 217 11.19 -13.87 1.24
C TYR A 217 11.54 -12.38 1.27
N ARG A 218 11.78 -11.82 0.09
CA ARG A 218 11.97 -10.38 -0.11
C ARG A 218 11.22 -9.93 -1.36
N SER A 219 10.26 -9.05 -1.18
CA SER A 219 9.57 -8.38 -2.29
C SER A 219 10.53 -7.48 -3.06
N GLY A 220 10.33 -7.39 -4.36
CA GLY A 220 11.07 -6.46 -5.21
C GLY A 220 10.81 -5.01 -4.85
N ILE A 221 11.57 -4.11 -5.47
CA ILE A 221 11.38 -2.67 -5.32
C ILE A 221 10.08 -2.27 -6.00
N GLU A 222 9.25 -1.48 -5.32
CA GLU A 222 7.97 -0.99 -5.83
C GLU A 222 8.06 0.52 -6.10
N TYR A 223 7.61 0.92 -7.29
CA TYR A 223 7.32 2.30 -7.63
C TYR A 223 5.84 2.56 -7.36
N GLN A 224 5.52 3.61 -6.65
CA GLN A 224 4.16 4.06 -6.37
C GLN A 224 4.03 5.54 -6.72
N HIS A 225 2.99 5.86 -7.47
CA HIS A 225 2.65 7.21 -7.85
C HIS A 225 1.17 7.45 -7.57
N GLU A 226 0.86 8.42 -6.73
CA GLU A 226 -0.49 8.87 -6.45
C GLU A 226 -0.66 10.30 -6.99
N PHE A 227 -1.83 10.61 -7.51
CA PHE A 227 -2.09 11.92 -8.12
C PHE A 227 -3.54 12.32 -7.98
N ALA A 228 -3.78 13.62 -7.99
CA ALA A 228 -5.11 14.22 -8.05
C ALA A 228 -5.10 15.49 -8.92
N ILE A 229 -6.20 15.70 -9.63
CA ILE A 229 -6.48 16.93 -10.38
C ILE A 229 -7.89 17.38 -10.01
N GLY A 230 -8.05 18.62 -9.62
CA GLY A 230 -9.35 19.15 -9.22
C GLY A 230 -9.46 20.66 -9.26
N GLN A 231 -10.61 21.14 -8.83
CA GLN A 231 -10.97 22.55 -8.77
C GLN A 231 -11.42 22.91 -7.37
N HIS A 232 -10.88 24.00 -6.82
CA HIS A 232 -11.34 24.60 -5.58
C HIS A 232 -12.64 25.38 -5.83
N ILE A 233 -13.68 25.06 -5.06
CA ILE A 233 -15.00 25.66 -5.10
C ILE A 233 -15.42 25.98 -3.66
N GLY A 234 -15.16 27.21 -3.22
CA GLY A 234 -15.33 27.57 -1.80
C GLY A 234 -14.47 26.68 -0.88
N PRO A 235 -15.05 26.02 0.12
CA PRO A 235 -14.30 25.15 1.02
C PRO A 235 -14.03 23.74 0.44
N TRP A 236 -14.50 23.46 -0.75
CA TRP A 236 -14.40 22.15 -1.38
C TRP A 236 -13.33 22.15 -2.47
N THR A 237 -12.62 21.03 -2.60
CA THR A 237 -11.86 20.69 -3.79
C THR A 237 -12.48 19.42 -4.39
N VAL A 238 -12.89 19.49 -5.64
CA VAL A 238 -13.60 18.42 -6.33
C VAL A 238 -12.84 18.06 -7.60
N GLY A 239 -12.65 16.77 -7.86
CA GLY A 239 -11.93 16.34 -9.05
C GLY A 239 -11.80 14.83 -9.15
N ILE A 240 -10.68 14.40 -9.71
CA ILE A 240 -10.32 13.02 -9.95
C ILE A 240 -8.98 12.77 -9.27
N GLY A 241 -8.87 11.67 -8.56
CA GLY A 241 -7.62 11.17 -8.03
C GLY A 241 -7.35 9.74 -8.47
N GLY A 242 -6.10 9.32 -8.42
CA GLY A 242 -5.71 8.01 -8.85
C GLY A 242 -4.37 7.59 -8.30
N TYR A 243 -4.02 6.35 -8.62
CA TYR A 243 -2.69 5.83 -8.34
C TYR A 243 -2.24 4.85 -9.42
N TYR A 244 -0.94 4.79 -9.58
CA TYR A 244 -0.23 3.78 -10.35
C TYR A 244 0.84 3.17 -9.44
N SER A 245 0.88 1.85 -9.39
CA SER A 245 1.94 1.11 -8.70
C SER A 245 2.49 0.03 -9.60
N GLN A 246 3.81 -0.12 -9.59
CA GLN A 246 4.51 -1.15 -10.34
C GLN A 246 5.70 -1.65 -9.54
N GLN A 247 5.79 -2.94 -9.37
CA GLN A 247 7.00 -3.59 -8.90
C GLN A 247 8.02 -3.60 -10.04
N ILE A 248 9.20 -3.01 -9.82
CA ILE A 248 10.22 -2.78 -10.85
C ILE A 248 11.35 -3.82 -10.82
N THR A 249 11.51 -4.55 -9.72
CA THR A 249 12.44 -5.69 -9.62
C THR A 249 11.70 -6.95 -9.20
N ASP A 250 12.28 -8.12 -9.51
CA ASP A 250 11.71 -9.40 -9.12
C ASP A 250 11.82 -9.65 -7.61
N ASP A 251 10.94 -10.50 -7.10
CA ASP A 251 11.02 -11.03 -5.76
C ASP A 251 12.16 -12.02 -5.62
N THR A 252 12.58 -12.26 -4.38
CA THR A 252 13.56 -13.30 -4.07
C THR A 252 13.08 -14.16 -2.90
N GLN A 253 13.31 -15.46 -2.95
CA GLN A 253 13.06 -16.38 -1.86
C GLN A 253 14.24 -17.34 -1.71
N ALA A 254 14.72 -17.52 -0.49
CA ALA A 254 15.89 -18.34 -0.17
C ALA A 254 17.12 -18.01 -1.06
N GLY A 255 17.31 -16.71 -1.35
CA GLY A 255 18.39 -16.22 -2.21
C GLY A 255 18.20 -16.44 -3.71
N LYS A 256 17.06 -17.03 -4.14
CA LYS A 256 16.74 -17.25 -5.56
C LYS A 256 15.73 -16.21 -6.04
N THR A 257 15.94 -15.70 -7.24
CA THR A 257 15.01 -14.80 -7.91
C THR A 257 13.77 -15.57 -8.38
N ILE A 258 12.59 -15.00 -8.12
CA ILE A 258 11.30 -15.46 -8.64
C ILE A 258 11.00 -14.61 -9.87
N GLU A 259 11.40 -15.09 -11.04
CA GLU A 259 11.28 -14.33 -12.27
C GLU A 259 9.83 -14.02 -12.66
N GLY A 260 9.57 -12.78 -13.06
CA GLY A 260 8.28 -12.33 -13.56
C GLY A 260 7.20 -12.10 -12.50
N ASN A 261 7.49 -12.29 -11.21
CA ASN A 261 6.54 -11.99 -10.14
C ASN A 261 6.55 -10.48 -9.83
N ARG A 262 6.02 -9.69 -10.77
CA ARG A 262 5.99 -8.23 -10.69
C ARG A 262 4.57 -7.71 -10.80
N ALA A 263 4.14 -7.13 -9.75
CA ALA A 263 2.81 -6.58 -9.67
C ALA A 263 2.68 -5.21 -10.34
N ARG A 264 1.53 -4.96 -10.91
CA ARG A 264 1.17 -3.66 -11.48
C ARG A 264 -0.31 -3.37 -11.25
N VAL A 265 -0.62 -2.15 -10.80
CA VAL A 265 -1.99 -1.71 -10.59
C VAL A 265 -2.15 -0.25 -10.98
N PHE A 266 -3.31 0.06 -11.57
CA PHE A 266 -3.75 1.42 -11.87
C PHE A 266 -5.20 1.59 -11.45
N ALA A 267 -5.51 2.72 -10.80
CA ALA A 267 -6.88 3.06 -10.45
C ALA A 267 -7.13 4.56 -10.57
N LEU A 268 -8.36 4.90 -10.94
CA LEU A 268 -8.90 6.26 -10.98
C LEU A 268 -10.25 6.29 -10.28
N GLY A 269 -10.58 7.43 -9.66
CA GLY A 269 -11.88 7.63 -9.06
C GLY A 269 -12.15 9.10 -8.74
N PRO A 270 -13.41 9.44 -8.43
CA PRO A 270 -13.73 10.77 -7.94
C PRO A 270 -12.99 11.04 -6.63
N ALA A 271 -12.53 12.28 -6.47
CA ALA A 271 -11.87 12.76 -5.28
C ALA A 271 -12.57 14.06 -4.81
N VAL A 272 -12.86 14.12 -3.53
CA VAL A 272 -13.47 15.28 -2.90
C VAL A 272 -12.74 15.57 -1.60
N TYR A 273 -12.37 16.82 -1.40
CA TYR A 273 -11.72 17.29 -0.22
C TYR A 273 -12.47 18.49 0.35
N PHE A 274 -12.60 18.57 1.66
CA PHE A 274 -13.24 19.68 2.36
C PHE A 274 -12.26 20.34 3.32
N LEU A 275 -12.06 21.64 3.17
CA LEU A 275 -11.25 22.46 4.04
C LEU A 275 -12.14 23.43 4.81
N LYS A 276 -12.23 23.28 6.12
CA LYS A 276 -13.01 24.19 6.95
C LYS A 276 -12.44 25.62 6.87
N PRO A 277 -13.25 26.61 6.51
CA PRO A 277 -12.82 27.99 6.47
C PRO A 277 -12.26 28.46 7.82
N GLY A 278 -11.05 29.04 7.80
CA GLY A 278 -10.38 29.54 9.02
C GLY A 278 -9.61 28.47 9.81
N SER A 279 -9.58 27.20 9.37
CA SER A 279 -8.66 26.22 9.94
C SER A 279 -7.23 26.50 9.45
N ALA A 280 -6.27 26.45 10.37
CA ALA A 280 -4.84 26.51 10.01
C ALA A 280 -4.32 25.20 9.38
N TRP A 281 -5.16 24.17 9.42
CA TRP A 281 -4.89 22.84 8.93
C TRP A 281 -6.08 22.35 8.10
N PRO A 282 -5.85 21.71 6.95
CA PRO A 282 -6.94 21.07 6.25
C PRO A 282 -7.61 20.06 7.19
N ASP A 283 -8.93 20.20 7.36
CA ASP A 283 -9.71 19.17 8.03
C ASP A 283 -9.42 17.84 7.33
N LEU A 284 -9.40 16.75 8.09
CA LEU A 284 -9.07 15.41 7.62
C LEU A 284 -9.61 15.12 6.23
N PRO A 285 -8.80 14.60 5.30
CA PRO A 285 -9.29 14.28 3.97
C PRO A 285 -10.50 13.36 4.09
N PRO A 286 -11.55 13.58 3.28
CA PRO A 286 -12.73 12.73 3.30
C PRO A 286 -12.34 11.29 3.01
N VAL A 287 -13.06 10.37 3.62
CA VAL A 287 -12.92 8.93 3.38
C VAL A 287 -13.15 8.65 1.90
N LEU A 288 -12.10 8.35 1.18
CA LEU A 288 -12.19 7.90 -0.21
C LEU A 288 -12.47 6.40 -0.22
N VAL A 289 -13.71 6.04 -0.54
CA VAL A 289 -14.05 4.65 -0.87
C VAL A 289 -13.65 4.42 -2.32
N ARG A 290 -12.54 3.71 -2.55
CA ARG A 290 -12.14 3.27 -3.89
C ARG A 290 -12.27 1.76 -3.98
N ASN A 291 -13.10 1.31 -4.90
CA ASN A 291 -13.13 -0.10 -5.32
C ASN A 291 -12.01 -0.31 -6.33
N ALA A 292 -10.87 -0.81 -5.87
CA ALA A 292 -9.82 -1.27 -6.77
C ALA A 292 -10.16 -2.70 -7.21
N GLY A 293 -10.54 -2.86 -8.47
CA GLY A 293 -10.80 -4.17 -9.06
C GLY A 293 -9.49 -4.87 -9.42
N GLY A 294 -9.08 -5.84 -8.66
CA GLY A 294 -8.01 -6.77 -9.02
C GLY A 294 -6.92 -6.90 -7.97
N VAL A 295 -6.73 -8.10 -7.49
CA VAL A 295 -5.55 -8.56 -6.77
C VAL A 295 -4.60 -9.18 -7.79
N ARG A 296 -3.33 -9.00 -7.60
CA ARG A 296 -2.24 -9.54 -8.43
C ARG A 296 -2.24 -11.05 -8.48
N GLY A 297 -1.80 -11.61 -9.56
CA GLY A 297 -1.16 -12.90 -9.70
C GLY A 297 0.30 -12.72 -10.09
#